data_27fc181318502acdf74a103b5711eedd
#
_entry.id   27fc181318502acdf74a103b5711eedd
#
_cell.length_a   1.000
_cell.length_b   1.000
_cell.length_c   1.000
_cell.angle_alpha   90.00
_cell.angle_beta   90.00
_cell.angle_gamma   90.00
#
_symmetry.space_group_name_H-M   'P 1'
#
loop_
_entity.id
_entity.type
_entity.pdbx_description
1 polymer ?
#
loop_
_entity_poly.entity_id
_entity_poly.type
_entity_poly.pdbx_seq_one_letter_code
_entity_poly.pdbx_strand_id
1 'polypeptide(L)'
;MEFFNTRFWLLASGTLFTVFPTIAALSGSTVADAPAYWASFGSLSDREAAMAAVVELAWGFHILALGLVVLGIGLLATDPLRARLGVIAMVGFAVSQILSAGTAAQFGYGGADAMGAFAIVVIGVPLLTLVTCAVRWNSRTVVKS
;
A
#
# COMPACT_ATOMS: atom_id res chain seq x y z
N MET A 1 -20.96 -2.99 14.97
CA MET A 1 -19.74 -3.42 14.22
C MET A 1 -18.55 -3.01 15.07
N GLU A 2 -17.72 -3.94 15.51
CA GLU A 2 -16.54 -3.57 16.31
C GLU A 2 -15.53 -2.90 15.40
N PHE A 3 -15.15 -1.66 15.72
CA PHE A 3 -14.19 -0.88 14.96
C PHE A 3 -12.85 -1.62 14.80
N PHE A 4 -12.41 -2.34 15.82
CA PHE A 4 -11.19 -3.16 15.81
C PHE A 4 -11.40 -4.56 15.23
N ASN A 5 -12.02 -4.66 14.06
CA ASN A 5 -12.19 -5.91 13.33
C ASN A 5 -10.99 -6.13 12.38
N THR A 6 -10.06 -7.02 12.76
CA THR A 6 -8.85 -7.33 11.96
C THR A 6 -9.17 -7.78 10.54
N ARG A 7 -10.21 -8.61 10.37
CA ARG A 7 -10.63 -9.07 9.05
C ARG A 7 -11.07 -7.92 8.15
N PHE A 8 -11.92 -7.03 8.68
CA PHE A 8 -12.40 -5.89 7.92
C PHE A 8 -11.25 -4.99 7.42
N TRP A 9 -10.35 -4.61 8.32
CA TRP A 9 -9.25 -3.69 7.96
C TRP A 9 -8.21 -4.33 7.05
N LEU A 10 -7.92 -5.63 7.21
CA LEU A 10 -7.05 -6.35 6.28
C LEU A 10 -7.67 -6.48 4.89
N LEU A 11 -8.97 -6.74 4.80
CA LEU A 11 -9.65 -6.76 3.52
C LEU A 11 -9.69 -5.37 2.88
N ALA A 12 -9.92 -4.32 3.65
CA ALA A 12 -9.89 -2.93 3.15
C ALA A 12 -8.50 -2.57 2.59
N SER A 13 -7.43 -2.82 3.35
CA SER A 13 -6.06 -2.58 2.88
C SER A 13 -5.68 -3.44 1.69
N GLY A 14 -5.97 -4.73 1.75
CA GLY A 14 -5.66 -5.65 0.65
C GLY A 14 -6.40 -5.29 -0.63
N THR A 15 -7.68 -4.90 -0.54
CA THR A 15 -8.45 -4.41 -1.68
C THR A 15 -7.86 -3.12 -2.24
N LEU A 16 -7.53 -2.16 -1.38
CA LEU A 16 -6.89 -0.90 -1.80
C LEU A 16 -5.59 -1.17 -2.57
N PHE A 17 -4.72 -2.01 -2.01
CA PHE A 17 -3.42 -2.34 -2.59
C PHE A 17 -3.51 -3.21 -3.86
N THR A 18 -4.62 -3.94 -4.05
CA THR A 18 -4.82 -4.77 -5.25
C THR A 18 -5.54 -4.00 -6.34
N VAL A 19 -6.66 -3.37 -6.00
CA VAL A 19 -7.55 -2.74 -7.00
C VAL A 19 -6.96 -1.46 -7.57
N PHE A 20 -6.41 -0.59 -6.70
CA PHE A 20 -5.90 0.70 -7.16
C PHE A 20 -4.75 0.57 -8.18
N PRO A 21 -3.64 -0.16 -7.91
CA PRO A 21 -2.56 -0.27 -8.90
C PRO A 21 -3.00 -1.04 -10.15
N THR A 22 -3.95 -1.98 -10.02
CA THR A 22 -4.49 -2.69 -11.18
C THR A 22 -5.25 -1.75 -12.10
N ILE A 23 -6.16 -0.92 -11.55
CA ILE A 23 -6.91 0.07 -12.34
C ILE A 23 -5.95 1.08 -12.95
N ALA A 24 -5.00 1.61 -12.18
CA ALA A 24 -4.04 2.58 -12.65
C ALA A 24 -3.17 2.05 -13.81
N ALA A 25 -2.73 0.80 -13.72
CA ALA A 25 -1.98 0.14 -14.80
C ALA A 25 -2.84 -0.10 -16.06
N LEU A 26 -4.06 -0.63 -15.90
CA LEU A 26 -4.94 -0.96 -17.02
C LEU A 26 -5.52 0.28 -17.73
N SER A 27 -5.75 1.38 -16.99
CA SER A 27 -6.22 2.65 -17.57
C SER A 27 -5.10 3.44 -18.27
N GLY A 28 -3.84 3.06 -18.08
CA GLY A 28 -2.69 3.81 -18.54
C GLY A 28 -2.38 5.06 -17.73
N SER A 29 -3.12 5.34 -16.64
CA SER A 29 -2.89 6.54 -15.83
C SER A 29 -1.50 6.53 -15.18
N THR A 30 -1.00 5.38 -14.73
CA THR A 30 0.36 5.27 -14.20
C THR A 30 1.41 5.78 -15.20
N VAL A 31 1.25 5.46 -16.48
CA VAL A 31 2.18 5.91 -17.53
C VAL A 31 2.01 7.40 -17.81
N ALA A 32 0.77 7.88 -17.85
CA ALA A 32 0.45 9.28 -18.12
C ALA A 32 0.91 10.22 -17.00
N ASP A 33 0.78 9.78 -15.73
CA ASP A 33 1.05 10.58 -14.56
C ASP A 33 2.51 10.50 -14.08
N ALA A 34 3.26 9.45 -14.48
CA ALA A 34 4.63 9.23 -14.05
C ALA A 34 5.56 10.47 -14.22
N PRO A 35 5.52 11.24 -15.31
CA PRO A 35 6.34 12.43 -15.43
C PRO A 35 6.09 13.48 -14.36
N ALA A 36 4.84 13.59 -13.85
CA ALA A 36 4.49 14.56 -12.81
C ALA A 36 5.16 14.23 -11.47
N TYR A 37 5.38 12.95 -11.17
CA TYR A 37 6.08 12.53 -9.94
C TYR A 37 7.57 12.90 -9.95
N TRP A 38 8.14 13.14 -11.13
CA TRP A 38 9.54 13.46 -11.37
C TRP A 38 9.74 14.90 -11.87
N ALA A 39 8.71 15.76 -11.70
CA ALA A 39 8.70 17.13 -12.23
C ALA A 39 9.83 18.03 -11.68
N SER A 40 10.43 17.68 -10.53
CA SER A 40 11.58 18.40 -9.98
C SER A 40 12.83 18.36 -10.88
N PHE A 41 12.91 17.41 -11.81
CA PHE A 41 13.99 17.34 -12.82
C PHE A 41 13.77 18.26 -14.03
N GLY A 42 12.65 18.99 -14.06
CA GLY A 42 12.26 19.80 -15.21
C GLY A 42 11.54 18.99 -16.29
N SER A 43 11.68 19.39 -17.55
CA SER A 43 11.09 18.67 -18.68
C SER A 43 11.86 17.37 -18.94
N LEU A 44 11.20 16.24 -18.79
CA LEU A 44 11.77 14.93 -19.10
C LEU A 44 11.81 14.71 -20.64
N SER A 45 12.89 14.14 -21.13
CA SER A 45 12.91 13.57 -22.48
C SER A 45 11.99 12.35 -22.58
N ASP A 46 11.62 11.95 -23.80
CA ASP A 46 10.76 10.77 -24.04
C ASP A 46 11.32 9.50 -23.38
N ARG A 47 12.65 9.35 -23.38
CA ARG A 47 13.32 8.21 -22.75
C ARG A 47 13.20 8.25 -21.23
N GLU A 48 13.38 9.41 -20.61
CA GLU A 48 13.26 9.58 -19.16
C GLU A 48 11.82 9.40 -18.70
N ALA A 49 10.85 9.91 -19.46
CA ALA A 49 9.43 9.68 -19.20
C ALA A 49 9.06 8.21 -19.27
N ALA A 50 9.59 7.48 -20.25
CA ALA A 50 9.40 6.04 -20.35
C ALA A 50 10.05 5.28 -19.18
N MET A 51 11.22 5.67 -18.73
CA MET A 51 11.87 5.10 -17.55
C MET A 51 11.09 5.38 -16.27
N ALA A 52 10.61 6.61 -16.09
CA ALA A 52 9.72 6.98 -14.98
C ALA A 52 8.48 6.11 -14.94
N ALA A 53 7.82 5.91 -16.08
CA ALA A 53 6.65 5.04 -16.19
C ALA A 53 6.94 3.58 -15.80
N VAL A 54 8.09 3.03 -16.21
CA VAL A 54 8.51 1.67 -15.82
C VAL A 54 8.73 1.56 -14.31
N VAL A 55 9.34 2.56 -13.69
CA VAL A 55 9.56 2.60 -12.23
C VAL A 55 8.22 2.61 -11.48
N GLU A 56 7.28 3.47 -11.89
CA GLU A 56 5.96 3.57 -11.27
C GLU A 56 5.15 2.27 -11.45
N LEU A 57 5.19 1.65 -12.63
CA LEU A 57 4.54 0.36 -12.87
C LEU A 57 5.15 -0.74 -12.01
N ALA A 58 6.49 -0.81 -11.92
CA ALA A 58 7.17 -1.80 -11.07
C ALA A 58 6.79 -1.61 -9.60
N TRP A 59 6.72 -0.37 -9.12
CA TRP A 59 6.27 -0.06 -7.76
C TRP A 59 4.80 -0.47 -7.56
N GLY A 60 3.92 -0.16 -8.49
CA GLY A 60 2.53 -0.57 -8.48
C GLY A 60 2.35 -2.10 -8.40
N PHE A 61 3.13 -2.86 -9.15
CA PHE A 61 3.09 -4.33 -9.10
C PHE A 61 3.60 -4.91 -7.78
N HIS A 62 4.57 -4.28 -7.12
CA HIS A 62 4.98 -4.68 -5.77
C HIS A 62 3.85 -4.44 -4.75
N ILE A 63 3.15 -3.30 -4.84
CA ILE A 63 2.00 -2.99 -3.99
C ILE A 63 0.86 -3.98 -4.24
N LEU A 64 0.60 -4.33 -5.51
CA LEU A 64 -0.40 -5.34 -5.89
C LEU A 64 -0.08 -6.71 -5.28
N ALA A 65 1.17 -7.17 -5.40
CA ALA A 65 1.59 -8.44 -4.82
C ALA A 65 1.39 -8.47 -3.30
N LEU A 66 1.74 -7.39 -2.61
CA LEU A 66 1.47 -7.23 -1.18
C LEU A 66 -0.03 -7.23 -0.90
N GLY A 67 -0.82 -6.56 -1.73
CA GLY A 67 -2.29 -6.53 -1.62
C GLY A 67 -2.90 -7.92 -1.61
N LEU A 68 -2.46 -8.79 -2.52
CA LEU A 68 -2.90 -10.19 -2.58
C LEU A 68 -2.52 -10.96 -1.31
N VAL A 69 -1.32 -10.75 -0.78
CA VAL A 69 -0.90 -11.37 0.50
C VAL A 69 -1.78 -10.90 1.65
N VAL A 70 -2.05 -9.60 1.76
CA VAL A 70 -2.88 -9.01 2.81
C VAL A 70 -4.33 -9.49 2.70
N LEU A 71 -4.88 -9.59 1.49
CA LEU A 71 -6.19 -10.22 1.24
C LEU A 71 -6.21 -11.68 1.71
N GLY A 72 -5.18 -12.45 1.35
CA GLY A 72 -5.03 -13.84 1.77
C GLY A 72 -5.03 -13.98 3.30
N ILE A 73 -4.29 -13.13 4.01
CA ILE A 73 -4.29 -13.10 5.48
C ILE A 73 -5.70 -12.80 6.02
N GLY A 74 -6.38 -11.79 5.46
CA GLY A 74 -7.74 -11.41 5.88
C GLY A 74 -8.78 -12.49 5.65
N LEU A 75 -8.66 -13.25 4.56
CA LEU A 75 -9.62 -14.30 4.17
C LEU A 75 -9.35 -15.62 4.86
N LEU A 76 -8.09 -16.05 4.94
CA LEU A 76 -7.72 -17.42 5.28
C LEU A 76 -7.28 -17.60 6.74
N ALA A 77 -6.66 -16.57 7.34
CA ALA A 77 -6.20 -16.65 8.72
C ALA A 77 -7.34 -16.36 9.72
N THR A 78 -7.18 -16.86 10.94
CA THR A 78 -8.06 -16.57 12.10
C THR A 78 -7.25 -15.86 13.20
N ASP A 79 -7.93 -15.07 14.07
CA ASP A 79 -7.25 -14.46 15.21
C ASP A 79 -6.82 -15.54 16.24
N PRO A 80 -5.64 -15.38 16.89
CA PRO A 80 -4.75 -14.23 16.86
C PRO A 80 -3.73 -14.24 15.69
N LEU A 81 -3.62 -15.33 14.92
CA LEU A 81 -2.64 -15.45 13.84
C LEU A 81 -2.84 -14.35 12.77
N ARG A 82 -4.10 -14.08 12.41
CA ARG A 82 -4.47 -13.01 11.48
C ARG A 82 -3.90 -11.65 11.93
N ALA A 83 -4.08 -11.30 13.19
CA ALA A 83 -3.58 -10.05 13.76
C ALA A 83 -2.04 -9.97 13.68
N ARG A 84 -1.35 -11.05 14.03
CA ARG A 84 0.13 -11.11 14.00
C ARG A 84 0.68 -10.98 12.58
N LEU A 85 0.13 -11.74 11.64
CA LEU A 85 0.51 -11.64 10.23
C LEU A 85 0.18 -10.26 9.65
N GLY A 86 -0.95 -9.68 10.05
CA GLY A 86 -1.33 -8.33 9.66
C GLY A 86 -0.33 -7.28 10.15
N VAL A 87 0.14 -7.35 11.40
CA VAL A 87 1.22 -6.45 11.88
C VAL A 87 2.48 -6.61 11.05
N ILE A 88 2.93 -7.85 10.82
CA ILE A 88 4.15 -8.11 10.03
C ILE A 88 4.03 -7.52 8.63
N ALA A 89 2.90 -7.75 7.95
CA ALA A 89 2.65 -7.26 6.60
C ALA A 89 2.61 -5.72 6.57
N MET A 90 1.92 -5.07 7.51
CA MET A 90 1.80 -3.61 7.55
C MET A 90 3.10 -2.92 7.96
N VAL A 91 3.87 -3.49 8.90
CA VAL A 91 5.20 -2.97 9.25
C VAL A 91 6.15 -3.12 8.06
N GLY A 92 6.16 -4.29 7.41
CA GLY A 92 6.96 -4.50 6.20
C GLY A 92 6.62 -3.50 5.09
N PHE A 93 5.33 -3.25 4.87
CA PHE A 93 4.87 -2.22 3.95
C PHE A 93 5.37 -0.83 4.34
N ALA A 94 5.16 -0.40 5.59
CA ALA A 94 5.57 0.93 6.06
C ALA A 94 7.08 1.13 5.91
N VAL A 95 7.89 0.15 6.32
CA VAL A 95 9.36 0.20 6.17
C VAL A 95 9.75 0.29 4.70
N SER A 96 9.16 -0.55 3.84
CA SER A 96 9.41 -0.51 2.39
C SER A 96 9.09 0.85 1.80
N GLN A 97 7.92 1.44 2.14
CA GLN A 97 7.53 2.75 1.63
C GLN A 97 8.44 3.88 2.14
N ILE A 98 8.79 3.87 3.43
CA ILE A 98 9.71 4.88 4.00
C ILE A 98 11.09 4.81 3.33
N LEU A 99 11.63 3.62 3.14
CA LEU A 99 12.93 3.44 2.48
C LEU A 99 12.86 3.84 0.99
N SER A 100 11.83 3.38 0.27
CA SER A 100 11.69 3.67 -1.15
C SER A 100 11.42 5.15 -1.40
N ALA A 101 10.41 5.73 -0.73
CA ALA A 101 10.06 7.14 -0.89
C ALA A 101 11.18 8.06 -0.36
N GLY A 102 11.81 7.73 0.77
CA GLY A 102 12.91 8.50 1.33
C GLY A 102 14.15 8.48 0.44
N THR A 103 14.45 7.34 -0.20
CA THR A 103 15.54 7.27 -1.18
C THR A 103 15.19 8.04 -2.45
N ALA A 104 13.98 7.85 -2.99
CA ALA A 104 13.54 8.54 -4.19
C ALA A 104 13.46 10.06 -4.01
N ALA A 105 13.06 10.53 -2.81
CA ALA A 105 13.02 11.96 -2.48
C ALA A 105 14.40 12.64 -2.56
N GLN A 106 15.48 11.91 -2.24
CA GLN A 106 16.86 12.43 -2.40
C GLN A 106 17.21 12.71 -3.87
N PHE A 107 16.50 12.07 -4.78
CA PHE A 107 16.61 12.28 -6.22
C PHE A 107 15.43 13.11 -6.77
N GLY A 108 14.73 13.87 -5.93
CA GLY A 108 13.71 14.82 -6.36
C GLY A 108 12.32 14.21 -6.66
N TYR A 109 12.05 12.96 -6.25
CA TYR A 109 10.72 12.38 -6.42
C TYR A 109 9.67 13.05 -5.53
N GLY A 110 8.59 13.52 -6.11
CA GLY A 110 7.50 14.27 -5.47
C GLY A 110 6.16 13.50 -5.40
N GLY A 111 6.19 12.16 -5.37
CA GLY A 111 4.98 11.35 -5.49
C GLY A 111 3.93 11.58 -4.40
N ALA A 112 4.34 11.89 -3.15
CA ALA A 112 3.39 12.18 -2.08
C ALA A 112 2.59 13.46 -2.33
N ASP A 113 3.24 14.50 -2.83
CA ASP A 113 2.59 15.77 -3.17
C ASP A 113 1.67 15.61 -4.37
N ALA A 114 2.07 14.81 -5.35
CA ALA A 114 1.27 14.52 -6.53
C ALA A 114 -0.01 13.70 -6.22
N MET A 115 0.01 12.86 -5.19
CA MET A 115 -1.18 12.11 -4.74
C MET A 115 -2.26 13.00 -4.10
N GLY A 116 -1.92 14.21 -3.60
CA GLY A 116 -2.86 15.11 -2.97
C GLY A 116 -3.71 14.47 -1.87
N ALA A 117 -5.02 14.71 -1.87
CA ALA A 117 -5.93 14.18 -0.85
C ALA A 117 -6.02 12.63 -0.84
N PHE A 118 -5.69 11.96 -1.94
CA PHE A 118 -5.68 10.49 -2.01
C PHE A 118 -4.61 9.88 -1.09
N ALA A 119 -3.53 10.61 -0.80
CA ALA A 119 -2.51 10.18 0.16
C ALA A 119 -3.11 9.85 1.54
N ILE A 120 -4.17 10.56 1.97
CA ILE A 120 -4.86 10.30 3.24
C ILE A 120 -5.44 8.89 3.27
N VAL A 121 -6.01 8.42 2.18
CA VAL A 121 -6.59 7.06 2.07
C VAL A 121 -5.47 6.02 2.03
N VAL A 122 -4.45 6.25 1.20
CA VAL A 122 -3.33 5.30 1.00
C VAL A 122 -2.49 5.12 2.26
N ILE A 123 -2.39 6.14 3.10
CA ILE A 123 -1.68 6.07 4.38
C ILE A 123 -2.62 5.67 5.52
N GLY A 124 -3.80 6.27 5.58
CA GLY A 124 -4.74 6.11 6.70
C GLY A 124 -5.28 4.69 6.84
N VAL A 125 -5.66 4.05 5.73
CA VAL A 125 -6.22 2.69 5.77
C VAL A 125 -5.18 1.65 6.26
N PRO A 126 -3.94 1.60 5.74
CA PRO A 126 -2.89 0.72 6.28
C PRO A 126 -2.53 1.01 7.73
N LEU A 127 -2.51 2.29 8.14
CA LEU A 127 -2.24 2.67 9.52
C LEU A 127 -3.33 2.15 10.47
N LEU A 128 -4.61 2.31 10.11
CA LEU A 128 -5.73 1.77 10.88
C LEU A 128 -5.69 0.24 10.93
N THR A 129 -5.26 -0.41 9.85
CA THR A 129 -5.05 -1.85 9.81
C THR A 129 -3.95 -2.27 10.78
N LEU A 130 -2.80 -1.57 10.76
CA LEU A 130 -1.70 -1.83 11.68
C LEU A 130 -2.13 -1.68 13.15
N VAL A 131 -2.78 -0.57 13.49
CA VAL A 131 -3.27 -0.31 14.85
C VAL A 131 -4.26 -1.39 15.28
N THR A 132 -5.22 -1.73 14.43
CA THR A 132 -6.21 -2.76 14.73
C THR A 132 -5.57 -4.12 14.96
N CYS A 133 -4.63 -4.52 14.11
CA CYS A 133 -3.92 -5.78 14.26
C CYS A 133 -3.03 -5.79 15.51
N ALA A 134 -2.37 -4.67 15.84
CA ALA A 134 -1.55 -4.54 17.04
C ALA A 134 -2.38 -4.68 18.34
N VAL A 135 -3.53 -4.02 18.40
CA VAL A 135 -4.47 -4.13 19.53
C VAL A 135 -4.97 -5.57 19.70
N ARG A 136 -5.14 -6.30 18.62
CA ARG A 136 -5.64 -7.69 18.60
C ARG A 136 -4.53 -8.75 18.63
N TRP A 137 -3.28 -8.37 18.78
CA TRP A 137 -2.12 -9.28 18.76
C TRP A 137 -2.23 -10.48 19.71
N ASN A 138 -2.76 -10.25 20.91
CA ASN A 138 -2.93 -11.25 21.97
C ASN A 138 -4.39 -11.66 22.19
N SER A 139 -5.31 -11.32 21.27
CA SER A 139 -6.71 -11.70 21.43
C SER A 139 -6.83 -13.22 21.47
N ARG A 140 -7.34 -13.73 22.61
CA ARG A 140 -7.64 -15.17 22.75
C ARG A 140 -8.85 -15.48 21.88
N THR A 141 -8.77 -16.53 21.09
CA THR A 141 -9.94 -17.13 20.46
C THR A 141 -10.88 -17.59 21.57
N VAL A 142 -12.00 -16.89 21.76
CA VAL A 142 -13.08 -17.40 22.60
C VAL A 142 -13.69 -18.55 21.80
N VAL A 143 -13.24 -19.76 22.06
CA VAL A 143 -13.94 -20.97 21.59
C VAL A 143 -15.29 -20.97 22.30
N LYS A 144 -16.34 -20.58 21.61
CA LYS A 144 -17.71 -20.83 22.10
C LYS A 144 -17.91 -22.34 22.03
N SER A 145 -17.81 -22.98 23.20
CA SER A 145 -18.26 -24.37 23.43
C SER A 145 -19.76 -24.47 23.27
#